data_f391f376f802a9e962392477ae0a8fd9
#
_entry.id   f391f376f802a9e962392477ae0a8fd9
#
_cell.length_a   1.000
_cell.length_b   1.000
_cell.length_c   1.000
_cell.angle_alpha   90.00
_cell.angle_beta   90.00
_cell.angle_gamma   90.00
#
_symmetry.space_group_name_H-M   'P 1'
#
loop_
_entity.id
_entity.type
_entity.pdbx_description
1 polymer ?
#
loop_
_entity_poly.entity_id
_entity_poly.type
_entity_poly.pdbx_seq_one_letter_code
_entity_poly.pdbx_strand_id
1 'polypeptide(L)'
;MDTPLFVTKPEMDCIKRYYMDLRSCLSHFLVVILLFLAISCQQDDDVTDPLVDTLFDVEIGESEIPYILVDTRGVGILNEPKVPAEMEIYIRKVLVQSATIGIEYRGSTSFRISDKKSFGFETWDQAGNDVEVSFFDFPPEEDWILMGHVVNRNDHFIFDRTLMYHYFGYQLSRKIGRYASRTKFVELELNGDYQGVYVFMEKLKRDKERIDIASLDPADSDPVSITGGYILKIDKTAGGDHNLDQPLEYFQANWEDDARYTPEISFRSQYDIYGNVLEFEPYGPPYHSNQYLETYFLYEYPKAEDITDLQKDYIQHYIHDFETALLTDDFTTDARTYTDYIDVPTFVDYFILSELVRNVDGYRLSTYLYKDREGKLAMGPIWDLNIGFDSGDRVPFDDWVINYNQFVYQDAWMMPFWWPKLLED
;
A
#
# COMPACT_ATOMS: atom_id res chain seq x y z
N MET A 1 20.42 -7.48 52.18
CA MET A 1 19.28 -7.23 53.08
C MET A 1 18.11 -6.96 52.17
N ASP A 2 17.40 -8.02 51.84
CA ASP A 2 16.28 -8.01 50.93
C ASP A 2 15.00 -7.64 51.69
N THR A 3 14.29 -6.62 51.23
CA THR A 3 12.95 -6.31 51.72
C THR A 3 11.96 -6.65 50.61
N PRO A 4 11.04 -7.58 50.83
CA PRO A 4 10.01 -7.87 49.84
C PRO A 4 8.94 -6.79 49.84
N LEU A 5 8.60 -6.25 48.66
CA LEU A 5 7.46 -5.40 48.42
C LEU A 5 6.17 -6.22 48.58
N PHE A 6 5.43 -5.98 49.66
CA PHE A 6 4.08 -6.48 49.84
C PHE A 6 3.09 -5.57 49.07
N VAL A 7 2.47 -6.12 48.02
CA VAL A 7 1.30 -5.50 47.36
C VAL A 7 0.12 -5.56 48.34
N THR A 8 -0.52 -4.43 48.60
CA THR A 8 -1.60 -4.35 49.58
C THR A 8 -2.91 -4.91 49.03
N LYS A 9 -3.70 -5.53 49.91
CA LYS A 9 -4.97 -6.19 49.62
C LYS A 9 -5.98 -5.37 48.77
N PRO A 10 -6.04 -4.01 48.83
CA PRO A 10 -6.93 -3.21 48.00
C PRO A 10 -6.57 -3.22 46.50
N GLU A 11 -5.29 -3.37 46.14
CA GLU A 11 -4.87 -3.39 44.70
C GLU A 11 -5.26 -4.73 44.04
N MET A 12 -5.20 -5.81 44.75
CA MET A 12 -5.65 -7.13 44.23
C MET A 12 -7.18 -7.20 44.01
N ASP A 13 -7.96 -6.47 44.79
CA ASP A 13 -9.43 -6.46 44.64
C ASP A 13 -9.86 -5.58 43.47
N CYS A 14 -9.09 -4.55 43.11
CA CYS A 14 -9.30 -3.73 41.91
C CYS A 14 -9.03 -4.52 40.64
N ILE A 15 -7.92 -5.24 40.59
CA ILE A 15 -7.55 -6.11 39.45
C ILE A 15 -8.55 -7.24 39.25
N LYS A 16 -9.04 -7.85 40.35
CA LYS A 16 -10.08 -8.89 40.28
C LYS A 16 -11.42 -8.36 39.79
N ARG A 17 -11.81 -7.13 40.12
CA ARG A 17 -13.02 -6.50 39.59
C ARG A 17 -12.91 -6.24 38.09
N TYR A 18 -11.75 -5.74 37.64
CA TYR A 18 -11.53 -5.49 36.23
C TYR A 18 -11.57 -6.79 35.39
N TYR A 19 -10.98 -7.88 35.90
CA TYR A 19 -11.03 -9.19 35.25
C TYR A 19 -12.43 -9.83 35.27
N MET A 20 -13.24 -9.56 36.27
CA MET A 20 -14.61 -10.07 36.31
C MET A 20 -15.55 -9.33 35.39
N ASP A 21 -15.37 -8.00 35.21
CA ASP A 21 -16.13 -7.20 34.23
C ASP A 21 -15.80 -7.56 32.80
N LEU A 22 -14.51 -7.79 32.46
CA LEU A 22 -14.12 -8.26 31.14
C LEU A 22 -14.71 -9.64 30.81
N ARG A 23 -14.73 -10.58 31.74
CA ARG A 23 -15.35 -11.89 31.55
C ARG A 23 -16.85 -11.80 31.35
N SER A 24 -17.51 -10.87 32.02
CA SER A 24 -18.95 -10.62 31.84
C SER A 24 -19.24 -10.03 30.47
N CYS A 25 -18.45 -9.07 29.99
CA CYS A 25 -18.56 -8.52 28.64
C CYS A 25 -18.29 -9.57 27.54
N LEU A 26 -17.24 -10.38 27.68
CA LEU A 26 -16.95 -11.45 26.73
C LEU A 26 -18.04 -12.52 26.69
N SER A 27 -18.62 -12.88 27.86
CA SER A 27 -19.71 -13.87 27.92
C SER A 27 -20.97 -13.34 27.26
N HIS A 28 -21.32 -12.07 27.41
CA HIS A 28 -22.44 -11.44 26.72
C HIS A 28 -22.22 -11.30 25.23
N PHE A 29 -21.00 -11.01 24.80
CA PHE A 29 -20.63 -10.97 23.39
C PHE A 29 -20.70 -12.35 22.74
N LEU A 30 -20.23 -13.39 23.43
CA LEU A 30 -20.35 -14.78 22.96
C LEU A 30 -21.79 -15.26 22.89
N VAL A 31 -22.64 -14.88 23.85
CA VAL A 31 -24.08 -15.21 23.85
C VAL A 31 -24.80 -14.48 22.71
N VAL A 32 -24.43 -13.24 22.40
CA VAL A 32 -24.99 -12.51 21.25
C VAL A 32 -24.56 -13.16 19.94
N ILE A 33 -23.32 -13.58 19.80
CA ILE A 33 -22.83 -14.31 18.61
C ILE A 33 -23.51 -15.67 18.48
N LEU A 34 -23.70 -16.41 19.60
CA LEU A 34 -24.42 -17.70 19.61
C LEU A 34 -25.93 -17.54 19.35
N LEU A 35 -26.54 -16.44 19.76
CA LEU A 35 -27.94 -16.12 19.43
C LEU A 35 -28.09 -15.76 17.94
N PHE A 36 -27.12 -15.05 17.34
CA PHE A 36 -27.11 -14.82 15.91
C PHE A 36 -26.88 -16.09 15.10
N LEU A 37 -26.04 -17.01 15.59
CA LEU A 37 -25.84 -18.33 14.97
C LEU A 37 -27.04 -19.26 15.13
N ALA A 38 -27.83 -19.14 16.22
CA ALA A 38 -29.03 -19.96 16.45
C ALA A 38 -30.26 -19.46 15.66
N ILE A 39 -30.31 -18.18 15.30
CA ILE A 39 -31.35 -17.61 14.41
C ILE A 39 -31.09 -17.98 12.94
N SER A 40 -29.86 -18.37 12.59
CA SER A 40 -29.47 -18.81 11.24
C SER A 40 -29.83 -20.27 10.91
N CYS A 41 -30.48 -21.01 11.81
CA CYS A 41 -30.94 -22.38 11.56
C CYS A 41 -32.49 -22.49 11.51
N GLN A 42 -33.15 -21.61 10.78
CA GLN A 42 -34.44 -21.90 10.20
C GLN A 42 -34.26 -21.99 8.69
N GLN A 43 -34.37 -23.22 8.22
CA GLN A 43 -34.51 -23.54 6.84
C GLN A 43 -35.80 -22.90 6.31
N ASP A 44 -35.67 -21.82 5.57
CA ASP A 44 -36.65 -21.41 4.57
C ASP A 44 -35.94 -21.43 3.22
N ASP A 45 -36.50 -22.23 2.35
CA ASP A 45 -36.10 -22.40 0.97
C ASP A 45 -36.16 -21.03 0.26
N ASP A 46 -35.14 -20.75 -0.58
CA ASP A 46 -35.05 -19.64 -1.52
C ASP A 46 -34.89 -18.19 -0.97
N VAL A 47 -33.89 -17.98 -0.14
CA VAL A 47 -33.25 -16.65 -0.11
C VAL A 47 -31.75 -16.87 -0.35
N THR A 48 -31.31 -16.80 -1.59
CA THR A 48 -29.91 -16.58 -1.94
C THR A 48 -29.49 -15.28 -1.26
N ASP A 49 -28.59 -15.37 -0.27
CA ASP A 49 -28.03 -14.20 0.40
C ASP A 49 -27.20 -13.42 -0.63
N PRO A 50 -27.64 -12.24 -1.13
CA PRO A 50 -26.92 -11.50 -2.16
C PRO A 50 -25.55 -11.00 -1.70
N LEU A 51 -25.23 -11.11 -0.41
CA LEU A 51 -23.94 -10.69 0.14
C LEU A 51 -22.85 -11.76 0.05
N VAL A 52 -23.19 -13.04 0.00
CA VAL A 52 -22.22 -14.13 -0.12
C VAL A 52 -21.83 -14.35 -1.57
N ASP A 53 -22.76 -14.20 -2.52
CA ASP A 53 -22.51 -14.36 -3.97
C ASP A 53 -21.72 -13.19 -4.59
N THR A 54 -21.55 -12.07 -3.87
CA THR A 54 -20.86 -10.89 -4.41
C THR A 54 -19.50 -10.60 -3.75
N LEU A 55 -19.07 -11.39 -2.76
CA LEU A 55 -17.75 -11.17 -2.14
C LEU A 55 -16.61 -11.44 -3.11
N PHE A 56 -16.79 -12.40 -4.00
CA PHE A 56 -15.86 -12.68 -5.09
C PHE A 56 -16.69 -13.03 -6.31
N ASP A 57 -16.61 -12.26 -7.38
CA ASP A 57 -17.14 -12.64 -8.70
C ASP A 57 -16.27 -13.79 -9.27
N VAL A 58 -16.23 -14.89 -8.57
CA VAL A 58 -15.69 -16.14 -9.08
C VAL A 58 -16.89 -16.97 -9.53
N GLU A 59 -17.25 -16.88 -10.80
CA GLU A 59 -17.98 -17.95 -11.44
C GLU A 59 -17.08 -19.19 -11.46
N ILE A 60 -17.22 -20.00 -10.41
CA ILE A 60 -16.52 -21.28 -10.31
C ILE A 60 -17.08 -22.17 -11.42
N GLY A 61 -16.36 -22.34 -12.50
CA GLY A 61 -16.63 -23.39 -13.46
C GLY A 61 -16.39 -23.10 -14.93
N GLU A 62 -16.30 -21.87 -15.42
CA GLU A 62 -16.18 -21.60 -16.86
C GLU A 62 -15.01 -20.69 -17.29
N SER A 63 -14.35 -19.98 -16.39
CA SER A 63 -13.29 -19.07 -16.80
C SER A 63 -11.92 -19.75 -16.79
N GLU A 64 -11.42 -20.11 -17.94
CA GLU A 64 -9.98 -20.36 -18.11
C GLU A 64 -9.25 -19.04 -17.80
N ILE A 65 -8.12 -19.15 -17.07
CA ILE A 65 -7.23 -18.00 -16.81
C ILE A 65 -6.76 -17.46 -18.17
N PRO A 66 -6.90 -16.15 -18.46
CA PRO A 66 -6.40 -15.58 -19.70
C PRO A 66 -4.90 -15.82 -19.86
N TYR A 67 -4.47 -16.13 -21.07
CA TYR A 67 -3.08 -16.33 -21.43
C TYR A 67 -2.55 -15.09 -22.14
N ILE A 68 -1.49 -14.49 -21.61
CA ILE A 68 -0.81 -13.33 -22.19
C ILE A 68 0.51 -13.77 -22.80
N LEU A 69 0.70 -13.48 -24.07
CA LEU A 69 1.96 -13.64 -24.77
C LEU A 69 2.57 -12.25 -24.96
N VAL A 70 3.83 -12.08 -24.55
CA VAL A 70 4.60 -10.86 -24.78
C VAL A 70 5.86 -11.22 -25.56
N ASP A 71 6.07 -10.53 -26.68
CA ASP A 71 7.24 -10.70 -27.53
C ASP A 71 7.99 -9.37 -27.68
N THR A 72 9.17 -9.27 -27.10
CA THR A 72 10.09 -8.12 -27.24
C THR A 72 10.97 -8.23 -28.48
N ARG A 73 10.73 -9.23 -29.33
CA ARG A 73 11.55 -9.54 -30.52
C ARG A 73 13.04 -9.71 -30.19
N GLY A 74 13.32 -10.27 -29.01
CA GLY A 74 14.66 -10.54 -28.51
C GLY A 74 15.37 -9.34 -27.92
N VAL A 75 14.70 -8.20 -27.74
CA VAL A 75 15.23 -7.06 -26.98
C VAL A 75 15.17 -7.39 -25.50
N GLY A 76 16.27 -7.22 -24.77
CA GLY A 76 16.32 -7.39 -23.33
C GLY A 76 15.50 -6.32 -22.61
N ILE A 77 14.65 -6.73 -21.65
CA ILE A 77 13.87 -5.80 -20.85
C ILE A 77 14.81 -5.06 -19.89
N LEU A 78 14.58 -3.78 -19.71
CA LEU A 78 15.32 -2.89 -18.82
C LEU A 78 14.36 -2.37 -17.73
N ASN A 79 14.90 -1.67 -16.74
CA ASN A 79 14.08 -0.87 -15.84
C ASN A 79 13.65 0.43 -16.53
N GLU A 80 14.60 1.09 -17.19
CA GLU A 80 14.41 2.35 -17.90
C GLU A 80 15.40 2.40 -19.07
N PRO A 81 15.03 2.81 -20.29
CA PRO A 81 13.65 3.07 -20.71
C PRO A 81 12.86 1.77 -20.99
N LYS A 82 11.53 1.88 -21.03
CA LYS A 82 10.67 0.80 -21.52
C LYS A 82 11.08 0.34 -22.92
N VAL A 83 11.03 -0.96 -23.15
CA VAL A 83 11.35 -1.56 -24.45
C VAL A 83 10.08 -1.92 -25.21
N PRO A 84 10.04 -1.70 -26.54
CA PRO A 84 8.88 -2.07 -27.36
C PRO A 84 8.62 -3.58 -27.34
N ALA A 85 7.36 -3.97 -27.22
CA ALA A 85 6.91 -5.36 -27.32
C ALA A 85 5.52 -5.44 -27.93
N GLU A 86 5.20 -6.60 -28.49
CA GLU A 86 3.86 -6.95 -28.88
C GLU A 86 3.22 -7.83 -27.79
N MET A 87 1.98 -7.52 -27.43
CA MET A 87 1.22 -8.28 -26.45
C MET A 87 -0.04 -8.85 -27.10
N GLU A 88 -0.29 -10.13 -26.86
CA GLU A 88 -1.50 -10.82 -27.29
C GLU A 88 -2.17 -11.49 -26.09
N ILE A 89 -3.51 -11.39 -26.01
CA ILE A 89 -4.30 -11.99 -24.94
C ILE A 89 -5.23 -13.04 -25.54
N TYR A 90 -5.14 -14.24 -25.01
CA TYR A 90 -5.95 -15.38 -25.41
C TYR A 90 -6.87 -15.81 -24.26
N ILE A 91 -8.12 -16.08 -24.58
CA ILE A 91 -9.09 -16.75 -23.69
C ILE A 91 -9.58 -18.02 -24.40
N ARG A 92 -9.44 -19.17 -23.73
CA ARG A 92 -9.79 -20.47 -24.31
C ARG A 92 -9.15 -20.69 -25.69
N LYS A 93 -7.89 -20.28 -25.84
CA LYS A 93 -7.10 -20.37 -27.08
C LYS A 93 -7.60 -19.51 -28.23
N VAL A 94 -8.52 -18.60 -27.97
CA VAL A 94 -8.99 -17.59 -28.95
C VAL A 94 -8.29 -16.29 -28.66
N LEU A 95 -7.64 -15.70 -29.66
CA LEU A 95 -7.09 -14.35 -29.56
C LEU A 95 -8.26 -13.37 -29.36
N VAL A 96 -8.28 -12.68 -28.24
CA VAL A 96 -9.34 -11.72 -27.92
C VAL A 96 -8.88 -10.27 -28.00
N GLN A 97 -7.56 -10.02 -27.81
CA GLN A 97 -7.00 -8.68 -27.86
C GLN A 97 -5.53 -8.73 -28.21
N SER A 98 -5.02 -7.66 -28.87
CA SER A 98 -3.60 -7.43 -29.08
C SER A 98 -3.30 -5.93 -28.85
N ALA A 99 -2.08 -5.62 -28.45
CA ALA A 99 -1.60 -4.26 -28.22
C ALA A 99 -0.09 -4.18 -28.44
N THR A 100 0.38 -3.04 -28.96
CA THR A 100 1.79 -2.67 -28.87
C THR A 100 2.01 -2.03 -27.50
N ILE A 101 3.07 -2.41 -26.83
CA ILE A 101 3.38 -1.96 -25.47
C ILE A 101 4.84 -1.54 -25.33
N GLY A 102 5.10 -0.65 -24.39
CA GLY A 102 6.42 -0.46 -23.80
C GLY A 102 6.49 -1.22 -22.48
N ILE A 103 7.43 -2.14 -22.31
CA ILE A 103 7.56 -2.98 -21.11
C ILE A 103 8.89 -2.74 -20.39
N GLU A 104 8.85 -2.76 -19.08
CA GLU A 104 10.00 -2.58 -18.18
C GLU A 104 9.96 -3.52 -16.98
N TYR A 105 11.10 -3.75 -16.35
CA TYR A 105 11.13 -4.36 -15.02
C TYR A 105 10.60 -3.38 -13.97
N ARG A 106 10.02 -3.93 -12.89
CA ARG A 106 9.62 -3.15 -11.73
C ARG A 106 9.87 -3.87 -10.42
N GLY A 107 9.80 -3.09 -9.33
CA GLY A 107 10.01 -3.53 -7.97
C GLY A 107 11.44 -3.25 -7.50
N SER A 108 11.65 -3.16 -6.19
CA SER A 108 12.97 -3.02 -5.56
C SER A 108 13.41 -4.35 -4.96
N THR A 109 13.01 -4.64 -3.73
CA THR A 109 13.34 -5.89 -3.05
C THR A 109 12.87 -7.12 -3.84
N SER A 110 11.64 -7.10 -4.35
CA SER A 110 11.08 -8.19 -5.16
C SER A 110 11.92 -8.46 -6.42
N PHE A 111 12.42 -7.42 -7.10
CA PHE A 111 13.31 -7.60 -8.24
C PHE A 111 14.63 -8.27 -7.85
N ARG A 112 15.22 -7.84 -6.72
CA ARG A 112 16.52 -8.35 -6.25
C ARG A 112 16.49 -9.80 -5.82
N ILE A 113 15.45 -10.21 -5.07
CA ILE A 113 15.41 -11.51 -4.40
C ILE A 113 14.56 -12.56 -5.13
N SER A 114 13.68 -12.15 -6.06
CA SER A 114 12.77 -13.08 -6.73
C SER A 114 13.34 -13.59 -8.05
N ASP A 115 13.21 -14.89 -8.30
CA ASP A 115 13.46 -15.48 -9.63
C ASP A 115 12.38 -15.08 -10.63
N LYS A 116 11.17 -14.80 -10.15
CA LYS A 116 10.02 -14.38 -10.94
C LYS A 116 9.90 -12.86 -10.91
N LYS A 117 10.12 -12.22 -12.05
CA LYS A 117 10.12 -10.76 -12.15
C LYS A 117 8.72 -10.21 -12.33
N SER A 118 8.49 -9.00 -11.83
CA SER A 118 7.32 -8.18 -12.12
C SER A 118 7.64 -7.18 -13.22
N PHE A 119 6.60 -6.80 -13.99
CA PHE A 119 6.74 -5.88 -15.12
C PHE A 119 5.73 -4.74 -14.99
N GLY A 120 6.17 -3.51 -15.31
CA GLY A 120 5.32 -2.41 -15.70
C GLY A 120 5.20 -2.38 -17.21
N PHE A 121 4.07 -1.94 -17.72
CA PHE A 121 3.96 -1.69 -19.15
C PHE A 121 2.97 -0.56 -19.44
N GLU A 122 3.19 0.10 -20.56
CA GLU A 122 2.31 1.10 -21.15
C GLU A 122 1.81 0.63 -22.50
N THR A 123 0.58 0.96 -22.83
CA THR A 123 0.05 0.73 -24.18
C THR A 123 0.41 1.87 -25.11
N TRP A 124 0.94 1.55 -26.29
CA TRP A 124 1.46 2.50 -27.26
C TRP A 124 0.72 2.43 -28.59
N ASP A 125 0.64 3.57 -29.27
CA ASP A 125 0.28 3.62 -30.69
C ASP A 125 1.48 3.22 -31.59
N GLN A 126 1.25 3.20 -32.91
CA GLN A 126 2.33 2.87 -33.87
C GLN A 126 3.50 3.86 -33.89
N ALA A 127 3.30 5.06 -33.34
CA ALA A 127 4.34 6.09 -33.24
C ALA A 127 5.09 6.03 -31.89
N GLY A 128 4.67 5.18 -30.98
CA GLY A 128 5.24 5.06 -29.63
C GLY A 128 4.68 6.07 -28.64
N ASN A 129 3.53 6.66 -28.92
CA ASN A 129 2.84 7.52 -27.96
C ASN A 129 1.88 6.65 -27.13
N ASP A 130 1.65 7.09 -25.89
CA ASP A 130 0.72 6.44 -24.97
C ASP A 130 -0.71 6.47 -25.52
N VAL A 131 -1.43 5.37 -25.33
CA VAL A 131 -2.81 5.22 -25.73
C VAL A 131 -3.61 4.45 -24.69
N GLU A 132 -4.76 5.01 -24.29
CA GLU A 132 -5.65 4.34 -23.35
C GLU A 132 -6.27 3.09 -23.96
N VAL A 133 -6.13 1.95 -23.32
CA VAL A 133 -6.70 0.66 -23.74
C VAL A 133 -7.40 -0.02 -22.55
N SER A 134 -8.64 -0.48 -22.76
CA SER A 134 -9.34 -1.30 -21.77
C SER A 134 -8.95 -2.76 -21.89
N PHE A 135 -8.55 -3.37 -20.76
CA PHE A 135 -8.31 -4.80 -20.64
C PHE A 135 -9.27 -5.43 -19.62
N PHE A 136 -9.80 -6.61 -19.92
CA PHE A 136 -10.63 -7.39 -18.98
C PHE A 136 -11.79 -6.60 -18.35
N ASP A 137 -12.42 -5.71 -19.11
CA ASP A 137 -13.48 -4.79 -18.65
C ASP A 137 -13.01 -3.77 -17.60
N PHE A 138 -11.70 -3.58 -17.44
CA PHE A 138 -11.16 -2.48 -16.64
C PHE A 138 -11.31 -1.16 -17.41
N PRO A 139 -11.47 -0.02 -16.72
CA PRO A 139 -11.48 1.29 -17.38
C PRO A 139 -10.26 1.47 -18.27
N PRO A 140 -10.41 2.14 -19.44
CA PRO A 140 -9.28 2.38 -20.33
C PRO A 140 -8.22 3.22 -19.64
N GLU A 141 -6.97 2.84 -19.87
CA GLU A 141 -5.78 3.49 -19.35
C GLU A 141 -4.54 3.00 -20.09
N GLU A 142 -3.43 3.73 -20.03
CA GLU A 142 -2.18 3.31 -20.65
C GLU A 142 -1.28 2.47 -19.72
N ASP A 143 -1.28 2.72 -18.39
CA ASP A 143 -0.35 2.13 -17.42
C ASP A 143 -0.90 0.88 -16.71
N TRP A 144 -0.17 -0.21 -16.83
CA TRP A 144 -0.55 -1.51 -16.30
C TRP A 144 0.63 -2.24 -15.64
N ILE A 145 0.31 -3.28 -14.89
CA ILE A 145 1.29 -4.10 -14.20
C ILE A 145 1.00 -5.59 -14.41
N LEU A 146 2.06 -6.33 -14.68
CA LEU A 146 2.12 -7.79 -14.54
C LEU A 146 2.91 -8.10 -13.25
N MET A 147 2.20 -8.30 -12.15
CA MET A 147 2.81 -8.57 -10.85
C MET A 147 3.17 -10.05 -10.74
N GLY A 148 4.47 -10.33 -10.65
CA GLY A 148 5.00 -11.66 -10.37
C GLY A 148 5.05 -11.91 -8.87
N HIS A 149 4.58 -13.07 -8.43
CA HIS A 149 4.72 -13.46 -7.03
C HIS A 149 6.18 -13.66 -6.66
N VAL A 150 6.59 -13.22 -5.47
CA VAL A 150 7.97 -13.33 -5.00
C VAL A 150 8.30 -14.79 -4.70
N VAL A 151 9.19 -15.35 -5.51
CA VAL A 151 9.66 -16.74 -5.40
C VAL A 151 11.18 -16.75 -5.45
N ASN A 152 11.84 -17.37 -4.49
CA ASN A 152 13.28 -17.62 -4.51
C ASN A 152 13.55 -19.12 -4.40
N ARG A 153 14.04 -19.71 -5.49
CA ARG A 153 14.28 -21.15 -5.57
C ARG A 153 15.56 -21.55 -4.83
N ASN A 154 16.55 -20.67 -4.76
CA ASN A 154 17.81 -20.94 -4.06
C ASN A 154 17.61 -20.98 -2.56
N ASP A 155 16.87 -20.01 -2.02
CA ASP A 155 16.59 -19.90 -0.59
C ASP A 155 15.29 -20.62 -0.19
N HIS A 156 14.60 -21.25 -1.16
CA HIS A 156 13.41 -22.08 -0.98
C HIS A 156 12.24 -21.35 -0.29
N PHE A 157 11.98 -20.10 -0.66
CA PHE A 157 10.83 -19.40 -0.14
C PHE A 157 9.90 -18.85 -1.24
N ILE A 158 8.65 -18.67 -0.89
CA ILE A 158 7.62 -17.93 -1.61
C ILE A 158 6.87 -17.11 -0.58
N PHE A 159 6.70 -15.80 -0.84
CA PHE A 159 6.01 -14.92 0.10
C PHE A 159 4.52 -15.24 0.17
N ASP A 160 3.83 -15.15 -0.95
CA ASP A 160 2.42 -15.52 -1.05
C ASP A 160 2.27 -16.95 -1.58
N ARG A 161 2.07 -17.91 -0.67
CA ARG A 161 1.89 -19.32 -1.02
C ARG A 161 0.54 -19.61 -1.65
N THR A 162 -0.43 -18.72 -1.52
CA THR A 162 -1.77 -18.86 -2.06
C THR A 162 -1.91 -18.23 -3.44
N LEU A 163 -1.00 -17.31 -3.80
CA LEU A 163 -1.03 -16.42 -4.96
C LEU A 163 -2.22 -15.44 -4.95
N MET A 164 -2.88 -15.24 -3.80
CA MET A 164 -4.14 -14.51 -3.68
C MET A 164 -4.07 -13.22 -2.88
N TYR A 165 -2.96 -12.91 -2.22
CA TYR A 165 -2.89 -11.80 -1.27
C TYR A 165 -3.29 -10.46 -1.90
N HIS A 166 -2.72 -10.11 -3.05
CA HIS A 166 -3.09 -8.90 -3.77
C HIS A 166 -4.54 -8.93 -4.23
N TYR A 167 -4.96 -10.02 -4.84
CA TYR A 167 -6.34 -10.17 -5.31
C TYR A 167 -7.34 -9.99 -4.16
N PHE A 168 -7.14 -10.75 -3.08
CA PHE A 168 -8.04 -10.74 -1.94
C PHE A 168 -8.08 -9.38 -1.24
N GLY A 169 -6.91 -8.81 -0.90
CA GLY A 169 -6.85 -7.53 -0.18
C GLY A 169 -7.43 -6.38 -1.00
N TYR A 170 -7.16 -6.32 -2.31
CA TYR A 170 -7.71 -5.25 -3.16
C TYR A 170 -9.23 -5.42 -3.38
N GLN A 171 -9.73 -6.64 -3.54
CA GLN A 171 -11.16 -6.88 -3.60
C GLN A 171 -11.85 -6.44 -2.30
N LEU A 172 -11.25 -6.76 -1.15
CA LEU A 172 -11.78 -6.36 0.16
C LEU A 172 -11.85 -4.84 0.29
N SER A 173 -10.78 -4.12 -0.08
CA SER A 173 -10.75 -2.65 -0.09
C SER A 173 -11.88 -2.07 -0.95
N ARG A 174 -12.05 -2.59 -2.17
CA ARG A 174 -13.11 -2.13 -3.06
C ARG A 174 -14.52 -2.45 -2.54
N LYS A 175 -14.70 -3.58 -1.85
CA LYS A 175 -16.00 -3.95 -1.25
C LYS A 175 -16.44 -3.01 -0.12
N ILE A 176 -15.51 -2.43 0.61
CA ILE A 176 -15.84 -1.39 1.62
C ILE A 176 -15.93 0.01 1.00
N GLY A 177 -15.83 0.14 -0.34
CA GLY A 177 -15.98 1.41 -1.05
C GLY A 177 -14.69 2.23 -1.19
N ARG A 178 -13.52 1.64 -0.91
CA ARG A 178 -12.22 2.29 -1.12
C ARG A 178 -11.59 1.79 -2.41
N TYR A 179 -11.08 2.71 -3.22
CA TYR A 179 -10.33 2.32 -4.40
C TYR A 179 -9.14 1.44 -4.01
N ALA A 180 -8.91 0.42 -4.79
CA ALA A 180 -7.69 -0.37 -4.87
C ALA A 180 -7.61 -0.95 -6.28
N SER A 181 -6.41 -1.25 -6.75
CA SER A 181 -6.16 -1.75 -8.11
C SER A 181 -7.08 -2.91 -8.46
N ARG A 182 -7.75 -2.82 -9.61
CA ARG A 182 -8.45 -3.96 -10.20
C ARG A 182 -7.43 -5.01 -10.58
N THR A 183 -7.79 -6.26 -10.37
CA THR A 183 -6.86 -7.38 -10.56
C THR A 183 -7.50 -8.50 -11.36
N LYS A 184 -6.69 -9.17 -12.18
CA LYS A 184 -7.07 -10.38 -12.93
C LYS A 184 -5.92 -11.36 -12.90
N PHE A 185 -6.18 -12.61 -12.56
CA PHE A 185 -5.18 -13.67 -12.76
C PHE A 185 -4.97 -13.93 -14.25
N VAL A 186 -3.72 -14.04 -14.64
CA VAL A 186 -3.33 -14.36 -16.01
C VAL A 186 -2.16 -15.33 -15.99
N GLU A 187 -1.98 -16.07 -17.08
CA GLU A 187 -0.75 -16.81 -17.35
C GLU A 187 0.10 -15.99 -18.32
N LEU A 188 1.39 -15.91 -18.08
CA LEU A 188 2.33 -15.14 -18.90
C LEU A 188 3.31 -16.05 -19.64
N GLU A 189 3.46 -15.83 -20.93
CA GLU A 189 4.59 -16.28 -21.73
C GLU A 189 5.36 -15.05 -22.22
N LEU A 190 6.68 -15.04 -22.02
CA LEU A 190 7.56 -13.95 -22.41
C LEU A 190 8.64 -14.49 -23.34
N ASN A 191 8.66 -14.02 -24.59
CA ASN A 191 9.64 -14.44 -25.60
C ASN A 191 9.71 -15.97 -25.81
N GLY A 192 8.59 -16.66 -25.70
CA GLY A 192 8.49 -18.11 -25.82
C GLY A 192 8.76 -18.89 -24.54
N ASP A 193 9.11 -18.20 -23.44
CA ASP A 193 9.32 -18.83 -22.14
C ASP A 193 8.10 -18.62 -21.23
N TYR A 194 7.49 -19.74 -20.80
CA TYR A 194 6.34 -19.70 -19.87
C TYR A 194 6.76 -19.26 -18.47
N GLN A 195 6.18 -18.17 -18.00
CA GLN A 195 6.50 -17.55 -16.71
C GLN A 195 5.52 -17.95 -15.58
N GLY A 196 4.43 -18.66 -15.88
CA GLY A 196 3.41 -19.06 -14.91
C GLY A 196 2.37 -17.98 -14.63
N VAL A 197 1.67 -18.12 -13.50
CA VAL A 197 0.56 -17.24 -13.10
C VAL A 197 1.06 -15.89 -12.61
N TYR A 198 0.47 -14.82 -13.12
CA TYR A 198 0.67 -13.42 -12.73
C TYR A 198 -0.64 -12.79 -12.28
N VAL A 199 -0.56 -11.68 -11.59
CA VAL A 199 -1.69 -10.78 -11.39
C VAL A 199 -1.52 -9.60 -12.34
N PHE A 200 -2.39 -9.53 -13.36
CA PHE A 200 -2.56 -8.33 -14.17
C PHE A 200 -3.31 -7.30 -13.33
N MET A 201 -2.81 -6.07 -13.23
CA MET A 201 -3.40 -5.07 -12.34
C MET A 201 -3.14 -3.64 -12.79
N GLU A 202 -3.97 -2.74 -12.29
CA GLU A 202 -3.80 -1.30 -12.47
C GLU A 202 -2.57 -0.77 -11.72
N LYS A 203 -1.82 0.14 -12.34
CA LYS A 203 -0.82 0.97 -11.66
C LYS A 203 -1.54 2.04 -10.84
N LEU A 204 -1.10 2.31 -9.61
CA LEU A 204 -1.62 3.44 -8.84
C LEU A 204 -1.15 4.75 -9.47
N LYS A 205 -2.08 5.61 -9.81
CA LYS A 205 -1.82 6.96 -10.33
C LYS A 205 -3.06 7.83 -10.15
N ARG A 206 -2.89 9.14 -10.38
CA ARG A 206 -4.03 10.05 -10.49
C ARG A 206 -4.80 9.72 -11.77
N ASP A 207 -6.02 9.32 -11.62
CA ASP A 207 -6.97 9.11 -12.69
C ASP A 207 -8.38 9.07 -12.12
N LYS A 208 -9.38 9.46 -12.94
CA LYS A 208 -10.79 9.49 -12.57
C LYS A 208 -11.32 8.13 -12.07
N GLU A 209 -10.82 7.03 -12.64
CA GLU A 209 -11.25 5.68 -12.31
C GLU A 209 -10.31 5.00 -11.29
N ARG A 210 -9.24 5.70 -10.87
CA ARG A 210 -8.23 5.23 -9.91
C ARG A 210 -8.18 6.15 -8.68
N ILE A 211 -7.15 6.98 -8.51
CA ILE A 211 -7.11 8.01 -7.46
C ILE A 211 -7.71 9.28 -8.06
N ASP A 212 -9.00 9.48 -7.81
CA ASP A 212 -9.78 10.58 -8.40
C ASP A 212 -9.57 11.86 -7.59
N ILE A 213 -8.54 12.61 -7.99
CA ILE A 213 -8.21 13.94 -7.47
C ILE A 213 -7.96 14.91 -8.62
N ALA A 214 -8.10 16.19 -8.36
CA ALA A 214 -7.79 17.24 -9.31
C ALA A 214 -6.36 17.14 -9.86
N SER A 215 -6.16 17.56 -11.11
CA SER A 215 -4.78 17.77 -11.61
C SER A 215 -4.13 18.94 -10.90
N LEU A 216 -2.82 18.86 -10.77
CA LEU A 216 -1.98 19.96 -10.30
C LEU A 216 -0.83 20.13 -11.28
N ASP A 217 -0.91 21.20 -12.07
CA ASP A 217 0.08 21.51 -13.09
C ASP A 217 1.14 22.49 -12.57
N PRO A 218 2.35 22.53 -13.14
CA PRO A 218 3.38 23.50 -12.74
C PRO A 218 2.95 24.96 -12.85
N ALA A 219 1.94 25.25 -13.68
CA ALA A 219 1.38 26.60 -13.83
C ALA A 219 0.39 26.98 -12.72
N ASP A 220 -0.12 26.02 -11.96
CA ASP A 220 -1.05 26.25 -10.85
C ASP A 220 -0.32 26.92 -9.69
N SER A 221 -0.64 28.19 -9.44
CA SER A 221 0.02 29.01 -8.41
C SER A 221 -0.96 29.85 -7.58
N ASP A 222 -2.25 29.80 -7.87
CA ASP A 222 -3.25 30.51 -7.09
C ASP A 222 -3.57 29.76 -5.78
N PRO A 223 -4.05 30.48 -4.72
CA PRO A 223 -4.26 29.89 -3.39
C PRO A 223 -5.26 28.73 -3.31
N VAL A 224 -6.11 28.53 -4.33
CA VAL A 224 -7.08 27.42 -4.37
C VAL A 224 -6.49 26.24 -5.10
N SER A 225 -5.91 26.46 -6.28
CA SER A 225 -5.37 25.38 -7.12
C SER A 225 -4.28 24.56 -6.42
N ILE A 226 -3.41 25.24 -5.65
CA ILE A 226 -2.31 24.56 -4.93
C ILE A 226 -2.78 23.74 -3.70
N THR A 227 -4.07 23.83 -3.32
CA THR A 227 -4.56 23.14 -2.12
C THR A 227 -4.74 21.64 -2.30
N GLY A 228 -4.58 21.09 -3.50
CA GLY A 228 -4.75 19.66 -3.75
C GLY A 228 -4.26 19.23 -5.12
N GLY A 229 -4.45 17.96 -5.41
CA GLY A 229 -3.83 17.30 -6.54
C GLY A 229 -2.50 16.65 -6.15
N TYR A 230 -2.38 16.18 -4.91
CA TYR A 230 -1.15 15.54 -4.41
C TYR A 230 -1.39 14.05 -4.15
N ILE A 231 -0.45 13.22 -4.58
CA ILE A 231 -0.26 11.86 -4.09
C ILE A 231 1.13 11.80 -3.47
N LEU A 232 1.19 11.40 -2.21
CA LEU A 232 2.43 11.19 -1.47
C LEU A 232 2.61 9.70 -1.19
N LYS A 233 3.86 9.29 -1.00
CA LYS A 233 4.19 7.91 -0.70
C LYS A 233 5.24 7.84 0.39
N ILE A 234 5.02 7.05 1.43
CA ILE A 234 6.07 6.65 2.37
C ILE A 234 6.65 5.35 1.84
N ASP A 235 7.88 5.36 1.35
CA ASP A 235 8.53 4.21 0.76
C ASP A 235 10.05 4.39 0.63
N LYS A 236 10.71 3.35 0.13
CA LYS A 236 12.09 3.35 -0.35
C LYS A 236 12.23 4.24 -1.58
N THR A 237 13.44 4.71 -1.85
CA THR A 237 13.76 5.52 -3.03
C THR A 237 14.12 4.70 -4.26
N ALA A 238 14.42 3.42 -4.12
CA ALA A 238 14.79 2.54 -5.23
C ALA A 238 13.60 1.73 -5.76
N GLY A 239 13.66 1.40 -7.04
CA GLY A 239 12.72 0.49 -7.70
C GLY A 239 11.35 1.11 -7.97
N GLY A 240 11.26 2.42 -8.09
CA GLY A 240 10.07 3.17 -8.44
C GLY A 240 10.39 4.27 -9.46
N ASP A 241 9.40 5.10 -9.74
CA ASP A 241 9.47 6.21 -10.70
C ASP A 241 10.24 7.44 -10.14
N HIS A 242 11.14 7.27 -9.21
CA HIS A 242 11.83 8.35 -8.52
C HIS A 242 13.22 8.63 -9.11
N ASN A 243 13.30 8.91 -10.40
CA ASN A 243 14.45 9.51 -11.11
C ASN A 243 15.84 9.10 -10.62
N LEU A 244 16.01 7.89 -10.19
CA LEU A 244 17.33 7.32 -10.05
C LEU A 244 17.70 6.77 -11.43
N ASP A 245 18.51 7.50 -12.20
CA ASP A 245 18.97 7.15 -13.55
C ASP A 245 19.80 5.86 -13.61
N GLN A 246 19.39 4.87 -12.82
CA GLN A 246 20.09 3.61 -12.69
C GLN A 246 19.17 2.43 -13.00
N PRO A 247 19.62 1.45 -13.77
CA PRO A 247 18.84 0.24 -14.02
C PRO A 247 18.68 -0.57 -12.73
N LEU A 248 17.59 -1.36 -12.61
CA LEU A 248 17.33 -2.18 -11.43
C LEU A 248 18.48 -3.13 -11.09
N GLU A 249 19.24 -3.60 -12.07
CA GLU A 249 20.43 -4.43 -11.88
C GLU A 249 21.50 -3.74 -11.02
N TYR A 250 21.63 -2.43 -11.16
CA TYR A 250 22.53 -1.63 -10.33
C TYR A 250 22.19 -1.79 -8.85
N PHE A 251 20.91 -1.76 -8.49
CA PHE A 251 20.45 -1.84 -7.12
C PHE A 251 20.65 -3.22 -6.47
N GLN A 252 20.89 -4.26 -7.25
CA GLN A 252 21.24 -5.58 -6.70
C GLN A 252 22.52 -5.55 -5.85
N ALA A 253 23.45 -4.68 -6.19
CA ALA A 253 24.70 -4.51 -5.46
C ALA A 253 24.75 -3.23 -4.61
N ASN A 254 23.77 -2.34 -4.75
CA ASN A 254 23.79 -0.99 -4.18
C ASN A 254 22.52 -0.75 -3.35
N TRP A 255 22.31 -1.54 -2.30
CA TRP A 255 21.17 -1.42 -1.39
C TRP A 255 21.04 -0.04 -0.72
N GLU A 256 22.15 0.69 -0.62
CA GLU A 256 22.18 2.04 -0.05
C GLU A 256 21.25 3.01 -0.77
N ASP A 257 20.98 2.80 -2.05
CA ASP A 257 20.12 3.66 -2.83
C ASP A 257 18.63 3.50 -2.48
N ASP A 258 18.25 2.47 -1.73
CA ASP A 258 16.90 2.32 -1.19
C ASP A 258 16.51 3.45 -0.23
N ALA A 259 17.49 4.11 0.37
CA ALA A 259 17.32 5.14 1.40
C ALA A 259 17.98 6.47 1.03
N ARG A 260 18.16 6.74 -0.25
CA ARG A 260 18.79 7.98 -0.75
C ARG A 260 17.75 9.06 -1.01
N TYR A 261 17.22 9.62 0.08
CA TYR A 261 16.28 10.73 0.00
C TYR A 261 16.97 12.03 -0.37
N THR A 262 16.31 12.86 -1.18
CA THR A 262 16.78 14.21 -1.55
C THR A 262 15.62 15.20 -1.57
N PRO A 263 15.86 16.51 -1.43
CA PRO A 263 14.80 17.52 -1.43
C PRO A 263 14.06 17.63 -2.78
N GLU A 264 14.64 17.11 -3.86
CA GLU A 264 13.99 17.09 -5.16
C GLU A 264 12.82 16.13 -5.18
N ILE A 265 13.01 14.91 -4.62
CA ILE A 265 12.04 13.82 -4.71
C ILE A 265 11.18 13.63 -3.45
N SER A 266 11.55 14.27 -2.33
CA SER A 266 10.93 13.99 -1.04
C SER A 266 11.00 15.17 -0.06
N PHE A 267 10.26 15.05 1.04
CA PHE A 267 10.47 15.85 2.24
C PHE A 267 10.34 14.97 3.48
N ARG A 268 10.96 15.43 4.57
CA ARG A 268 10.96 14.71 5.85
C ARG A 268 9.94 15.32 6.82
N SER A 269 9.24 14.49 7.60
CA SER A 269 8.54 14.93 8.80
C SER A 269 9.49 15.71 9.71
N GLN A 270 8.98 16.75 10.40
CA GLN A 270 9.75 17.45 11.43
C GLN A 270 9.80 16.70 12.76
N TYR A 271 9.01 15.63 12.89
CA TYR A 271 8.90 14.82 14.08
C TYR A 271 9.47 13.42 13.86
N ASP A 272 10.02 12.85 14.93
CA ASP A 272 10.46 11.46 14.94
C ASP A 272 9.26 10.48 15.09
N ILE A 273 9.55 9.19 15.03
CA ILE A 273 8.57 8.12 15.21
C ILE A 273 7.90 8.08 16.59
N TYR A 274 8.30 8.93 17.52
CA TYR A 274 7.73 9.10 18.86
C TYR A 274 7.00 10.44 19.03
N GLY A 275 7.01 11.30 18.00
CA GLY A 275 6.42 12.63 18.02
C GLY A 275 7.30 13.72 18.63
N ASN A 276 8.61 13.49 18.82
CA ASN A 276 9.55 14.52 19.23
C ASN A 276 10.11 15.26 18.01
N VAL A 277 10.43 16.54 18.17
CA VAL A 277 11.06 17.32 17.11
C VAL A 277 12.44 16.74 16.78
N LEU A 278 12.70 16.51 15.48
CA LEU A 278 14.01 16.07 15.00
C LEU A 278 15.01 17.23 15.05
N GLU A 279 16.12 17.07 15.78
CA GLU A 279 17.13 18.10 15.99
C GLU A 279 18.36 17.98 15.05
N PHE A 280 18.31 17.08 14.06
CA PHE A 280 19.38 16.87 13.09
C PHE A 280 18.89 17.13 11.66
N GLU A 281 19.83 17.50 10.77
CA GLU A 281 19.53 17.84 9.39
C GLU A 281 18.95 16.65 8.61
N PRO A 282 17.97 16.89 7.70
CA PRO A 282 17.45 15.88 6.80
C PRO A 282 18.47 15.45 5.74
N TYR A 283 18.13 14.39 5.03
CA TYR A 283 18.91 13.90 3.87
C TYR A 283 20.33 13.44 4.23
N GLY A 284 20.46 12.79 5.38
CA GLY A 284 21.70 12.14 5.78
C GLY A 284 22.12 11.00 4.84
N PRO A 285 23.33 10.47 4.98
CA PRO A 285 23.76 9.31 4.20
C PRO A 285 22.80 8.12 4.40
N PRO A 286 22.53 7.33 3.36
CA PRO A 286 21.69 6.14 3.48
C PRO A 286 22.11 5.25 4.67
N TYR A 287 21.14 4.74 5.39
CA TYR A 287 21.33 3.87 6.56
C TYR A 287 22.17 4.47 7.69
N HIS A 288 22.18 5.80 7.85
CA HIS A 288 22.80 6.43 9.01
C HIS A 288 22.10 6.01 10.32
N SER A 289 22.80 6.16 11.43
CA SER A 289 22.39 5.61 12.73
C SER A 289 21.03 6.09 13.26
N ASN A 290 20.52 7.23 12.77
CA ASN A 290 19.26 7.82 13.20
C ASN A 290 18.15 7.73 12.14
N GLN A 291 18.40 7.06 11.00
CA GLN A 291 17.42 6.95 9.92
C GLN A 291 16.09 6.34 10.40
N TYR A 292 16.14 5.39 11.33
CA TYR A 292 14.95 4.77 11.90
C TYR A 292 13.99 5.74 12.62
N LEU A 293 14.45 6.95 12.92
CA LEU A 293 13.62 8.02 13.51
C LEU A 293 12.89 8.85 12.46
N GLU A 294 13.28 8.75 11.20
CA GLU A 294 12.81 9.63 10.13
C GLU A 294 11.65 9.03 9.36
N THR A 295 10.68 9.87 9.02
CA THR A 295 9.64 9.54 8.04
C THR A 295 9.78 10.47 6.86
N TYR A 296 10.01 9.92 5.67
CA TYR A 296 10.08 10.67 4.42
C TYR A 296 8.84 10.44 3.57
N PHE A 297 8.36 11.52 2.95
CA PHE A 297 7.25 11.52 1.99
C PHE A 297 7.81 11.79 0.60
N LEU A 298 7.66 10.83 -0.30
CA LEU A 298 8.02 10.95 -1.70
C LEU A 298 6.88 11.64 -2.47
N TYR A 299 7.23 12.50 -3.45
CA TYR A 299 6.26 13.10 -4.37
C TYR A 299 5.92 12.08 -5.46
N GLU A 300 4.77 11.44 -5.35
CA GLU A 300 4.29 10.49 -6.37
C GLU A 300 3.52 11.19 -7.48
N TYR A 301 2.70 12.21 -7.11
CA TYR A 301 2.04 13.10 -8.05
C TYR A 301 1.82 14.48 -7.40
N PRO A 302 2.11 15.61 -8.07
CA PRO A 302 2.88 15.67 -9.33
C PRO A 302 4.25 15.00 -9.18
N LYS A 303 4.86 14.59 -10.30
CA LYS A 303 6.21 14.02 -10.29
C LYS A 303 7.24 15.04 -9.81
N ALA A 304 8.38 14.55 -9.32
CA ALA A 304 9.46 15.38 -8.76
C ALA A 304 9.98 16.45 -9.73
N GLU A 305 9.96 16.18 -11.03
CA GLU A 305 10.33 17.11 -12.10
C GLU A 305 9.28 18.15 -12.41
N ASP A 306 8.01 17.91 -12.07
CA ASP A 306 6.88 18.78 -12.40
C ASP A 306 6.44 19.64 -11.22
N ILE A 307 6.57 19.13 -9.99
CA ILE A 307 6.11 19.84 -8.79
C ILE A 307 6.98 21.08 -8.51
N THR A 308 6.35 22.25 -8.42
CA THR A 308 7.04 23.51 -8.16
C THR A 308 7.37 23.71 -6.68
N ASP A 309 8.33 24.60 -6.36
CA ASP A 309 8.68 24.93 -4.97
C ASP A 309 7.47 25.44 -4.17
N LEU A 310 6.59 26.25 -4.78
CA LEU A 310 5.36 26.74 -4.14
C LEU A 310 4.42 25.58 -3.76
N GLN A 311 4.29 24.60 -4.62
CA GLN A 311 3.45 23.42 -4.39
C GLN A 311 4.08 22.50 -3.34
N LYS A 312 5.42 22.32 -3.37
CA LYS A 312 6.18 21.60 -2.34
C LYS A 312 5.98 22.26 -0.98
N ASP A 313 6.17 23.56 -0.90
CA ASP A 313 5.98 24.33 0.35
C ASP A 313 4.58 24.15 0.92
N TYR A 314 3.54 24.20 0.07
CA TYR A 314 2.17 23.99 0.53
C TYR A 314 1.97 22.63 1.17
N ILE A 315 2.32 21.54 0.47
CA ILE A 315 2.04 20.20 0.97
C ILE A 315 2.90 19.84 2.18
N GLN A 316 4.15 20.32 2.24
CA GLN A 316 5.02 20.16 3.41
C GLN A 316 4.45 20.86 4.64
N HIS A 317 3.98 22.11 4.50
CA HIS A 317 3.34 22.83 5.59
C HIS A 317 2.04 22.15 6.02
N TYR A 318 1.24 21.67 5.08
CA TYR A 318 0.00 20.98 5.39
C TYR A 318 0.22 19.71 6.23
N ILE A 319 1.21 18.90 5.88
CA ILE A 319 1.59 17.70 6.65
C ILE A 319 2.11 18.12 8.04
N HIS A 320 2.97 19.13 8.11
CA HIS A 320 3.48 19.64 9.40
C HIS A 320 2.36 20.15 10.31
N ASP A 321 1.40 20.89 9.77
CA ASP A 321 0.25 21.41 10.53
C ASP A 321 -0.64 20.26 11.03
N PHE A 322 -0.87 19.24 10.20
CA PHE A 322 -1.55 18.03 10.62
C PHE A 322 -0.83 17.34 11.80
N GLU A 323 0.47 17.10 11.64
CA GLU A 323 1.29 16.45 12.66
C GLU A 323 1.31 17.24 13.97
N THR A 324 1.41 18.56 13.87
CA THR A 324 1.38 19.46 15.04
C THR A 324 0.01 19.42 15.71
N ALA A 325 -1.08 19.48 14.96
CA ALA A 325 -2.44 19.37 15.50
C ALA A 325 -2.62 18.04 16.23
N LEU A 326 -2.23 16.93 15.61
CA LEU A 326 -2.33 15.59 16.21
C LEU A 326 -1.55 15.47 17.53
N LEU A 327 -0.36 16.08 17.63
CA LEU A 327 0.47 16.06 18.83
C LEU A 327 -0.03 16.97 19.93
N THR A 328 -0.68 18.10 19.58
CA THR A 328 -1.15 19.11 20.54
C THR A 328 -2.58 18.90 21.02
N ASP A 329 -3.37 18.10 20.34
CA ASP A 329 -4.74 17.78 20.74
C ASP A 329 -4.77 17.04 22.08
N ASP A 330 -5.65 17.51 22.97
CA ASP A 330 -5.93 16.89 24.25
C ASP A 330 -7.16 15.98 24.13
N PHE A 331 -6.93 14.68 23.99
CA PHE A 331 -7.99 13.68 23.81
C PHE A 331 -8.86 13.47 25.05
N THR A 332 -8.59 14.14 26.15
CA THR A 332 -9.50 14.20 27.30
C THR A 332 -10.63 15.20 27.10
N THR A 333 -10.56 16.05 26.08
CA THR A 333 -11.59 17.01 25.67
C THR A 333 -12.29 16.55 24.40
N ASP A 334 -13.34 17.27 23.98
CA ASP A 334 -14.06 16.97 22.74
C ASP A 334 -13.39 17.64 21.49
N ALA A 335 -12.35 18.45 21.68
CA ALA A 335 -11.66 19.12 20.58
C ALA A 335 -10.75 18.14 19.85
N ARG A 336 -10.86 18.11 18.52
CA ARG A 336 -10.10 17.25 17.62
C ARG A 336 -9.64 18.07 16.42
N THR A 337 -8.62 18.92 16.62
CA THR A 337 -8.15 19.84 15.59
C THR A 337 -7.46 19.10 14.43
N TYR A 338 -6.83 17.95 14.71
CA TYR A 338 -6.26 17.11 13.65
C TYR A 338 -7.30 16.66 12.61
N THR A 339 -8.57 16.56 12.99
CA THR A 339 -9.65 16.17 12.06
C THR A 339 -9.95 17.22 11.00
N ASP A 340 -9.44 18.46 11.16
CA ASP A 340 -9.53 19.49 10.13
C ASP A 340 -8.61 19.19 8.94
N TYR A 341 -7.57 18.38 9.16
CA TYR A 341 -6.55 18.06 8.17
C TYR A 341 -6.75 16.71 7.48
N ILE A 342 -7.30 15.72 8.16
CA ILE A 342 -7.42 14.35 7.61
C ILE A 342 -8.87 13.94 7.39
N ASP A 343 -9.10 13.12 6.37
CA ASP A 343 -10.34 12.38 6.17
C ASP A 343 -10.33 11.13 7.05
N VAL A 344 -10.79 11.29 8.30
CA VAL A 344 -10.77 10.25 9.33
C VAL A 344 -11.34 8.90 8.86
N PRO A 345 -12.47 8.84 8.15
CA PRO A 345 -12.97 7.58 7.59
C PRO A 345 -11.94 6.82 6.73
N THR A 346 -11.09 7.50 5.96
CA THR A 346 -10.08 6.83 5.15
C THR A 346 -8.96 6.22 5.99
N PHE A 347 -8.57 6.89 7.08
CA PHE A 347 -7.58 6.38 8.02
C PHE A 347 -8.10 5.16 8.79
N VAL A 348 -9.35 5.20 9.23
CA VAL A 348 -10.01 4.06 9.90
C VAL A 348 -10.10 2.85 8.97
N ASP A 349 -10.57 3.05 7.74
CA ASP A 349 -10.68 1.95 6.77
C ASP A 349 -9.31 1.38 6.40
N TYR A 350 -8.29 2.24 6.25
CA TYR A 350 -6.93 1.81 6.00
C TYR A 350 -6.34 1.01 7.15
N PHE A 351 -6.58 1.45 8.40
CA PHE A 351 -6.20 0.70 9.60
C PHE A 351 -6.86 -0.68 9.62
N ILE A 352 -8.19 -0.73 9.47
CA ILE A 352 -8.94 -2.00 9.49
C ILE A 352 -8.42 -2.96 8.40
N LEU A 353 -8.21 -2.46 7.19
CA LEU A 353 -7.70 -3.26 6.08
C LEU A 353 -6.28 -3.77 6.36
N SER A 354 -5.38 -2.90 6.80
CA SER A 354 -3.97 -3.26 7.06
C SER A 354 -3.85 -4.30 8.17
N GLU A 355 -4.65 -4.17 9.24
CA GLU A 355 -4.69 -5.16 10.32
C GLU A 355 -5.31 -6.48 9.86
N LEU A 356 -6.39 -6.44 9.08
CA LEU A 356 -7.08 -7.63 8.61
C LEU A 356 -6.21 -8.44 7.65
N VAL A 357 -5.49 -7.77 6.74
CA VAL A 357 -4.55 -8.43 5.83
C VAL A 357 -3.16 -8.59 6.43
N ARG A 358 -2.95 -8.17 7.67
CA ARG A 358 -1.68 -8.22 8.41
C ARG A 358 -0.50 -7.70 7.59
N ASN A 359 -0.65 -6.54 6.98
CA ASN A 359 0.39 -5.94 6.13
C ASN A 359 1.41 -5.17 6.98
N VAL A 360 2.51 -5.81 7.35
CA VAL A 360 3.58 -5.21 8.17
C VAL A 360 4.30 -4.04 7.50
N ASP A 361 4.20 -3.89 6.19
CA ASP A 361 4.74 -2.75 5.46
C ASP A 361 3.72 -1.62 5.30
N GLY A 362 2.44 -1.92 5.44
CA GLY A 362 1.33 -1.02 5.11
C GLY A 362 1.26 0.32 5.84
N TYR A 363 2.04 0.53 6.89
CA TYR A 363 2.10 1.80 7.63
C TYR A 363 3.42 2.55 7.45
N ARG A 364 4.41 1.96 6.80
CA ARG A 364 5.80 2.42 6.78
C ARG A 364 6.49 2.32 5.42
N LEU A 365 6.01 1.46 4.54
CA LEU A 365 6.49 1.24 3.18
C LEU A 365 5.30 1.05 2.25
N SER A 366 5.47 1.43 0.99
CA SER A 366 4.39 1.35 -0.02
C SER A 366 3.06 1.94 0.47
N THR A 367 3.17 2.98 1.30
CA THR A 367 2.05 3.62 1.98
C THR A 367 1.68 4.90 1.25
N TYR A 368 0.49 4.91 0.65
CA TYR A 368 0.00 6.02 -0.15
C TYR A 368 -0.92 6.94 0.65
N LEU A 369 -0.81 8.24 0.37
CA LEU A 369 -1.71 9.28 0.85
C LEU A 369 -2.04 10.19 -0.33
N TYR A 370 -3.23 10.75 -0.33
CA TYR A 370 -3.60 11.71 -1.37
C TYR A 370 -4.43 12.86 -0.79
N LYS A 371 -4.36 14.00 -1.45
CA LYS A 371 -5.11 15.19 -1.08
C LYS A 371 -5.70 15.85 -2.32
N ASP A 372 -7.02 15.87 -2.37
CA ASP A 372 -7.74 16.60 -3.41
C ASP A 372 -7.81 18.09 -3.12
N ARG A 373 -8.15 18.88 -4.14
CA ARG A 373 -8.30 20.34 -4.05
C ARG A 373 -9.36 20.71 -3.02
N GLU A 374 -9.01 21.62 -2.08
CA GLU A 374 -9.85 22.03 -0.95
C GLU A 374 -10.30 20.86 -0.06
N GLY A 375 -9.83 19.64 -0.32
CA GLY A 375 -10.09 18.43 0.46
C GLY A 375 -9.13 18.25 1.63
N LYS A 376 -9.38 17.21 2.42
CA LYS A 376 -8.50 16.76 3.50
C LYS A 376 -7.53 15.69 2.98
N LEU A 377 -6.45 15.46 3.73
CA LEU A 377 -5.54 14.36 3.45
C LEU A 377 -6.27 13.03 3.67
N ALA A 378 -6.26 12.18 2.68
CA ALA A 378 -6.85 10.84 2.70
C ALA A 378 -5.78 9.76 2.71
N MET A 379 -6.04 8.66 3.40
CA MET A 379 -5.14 7.51 3.50
C MET A 379 -5.49 6.46 2.46
N GLY A 380 -4.46 5.85 1.86
CA GLY A 380 -4.59 4.83 0.84
C GLY A 380 -4.29 5.32 -0.57
N PRO A 381 -4.53 4.47 -1.60
CA PRO A 381 -5.01 3.08 -1.54
C PRO A 381 -4.05 2.11 -0.84
N ILE A 382 -4.55 0.96 -0.39
CA ILE A 382 -3.66 -0.13 0.06
C ILE A 382 -2.83 -0.64 -1.11
N TRP A 383 -1.57 -0.98 -0.83
CA TRP A 383 -0.62 -1.42 -1.87
C TRP A 383 0.36 -2.45 -1.32
N ASP A 384 0.97 -3.22 -2.23
CA ASP A 384 2.05 -4.18 -1.98
C ASP A 384 1.78 -5.16 -0.83
N LEU A 385 0.89 -6.13 -1.08
CA LEU A 385 0.52 -7.15 -0.11
C LEU A 385 1.40 -8.40 -0.19
N ASN A 386 2.61 -8.31 -0.74
CA ASN A 386 3.53 -9.44 -0.93
C ASN A 386 3.77 -10.24 0.35
N ILE A 387 3.87 -9.55 1.48
CA ILE A 387 4.13 -10.11 2.81
C ILE A 387 2.95 -9.94 3.77
N GLY A 388 1.76 -9.60 3.25
CA GLY A 388 0.53 -9.63 4.02
C GLY A 388 0.16 -11.05 4.47
N PHE A 389 -0.84 -11.17 5.33
CA PHE A 389 -1.41 -12.42 5.87
C PHE A 389 -0.43 -13.35 6.60
N ASP A 390 0.87 -13.10 6.54
CA ASP A 390 1.92 -13.89 7.22
C ASP A 390 3.05 -12.96 7.70
N SER A 391 2.78 -12.23 8.75
CA SER A 391 3.76 -11.31 9.36
C SER A 391 4.42 -11.89 10.61
N GLY A 392 4.26 -13.17 10.86
CA GLY A 392 4.64 -13.84 12.10
C GLY A 392 6.11 -13.67 12.53
N ASP A 393 6.99 -13.39 11.58
CA ASP A 393 8.42 -13.21 11.85
C ASP A 393 8.76 -11.81 12.39
N ARG A 394 7.89 -10.80 12.19
CA ARG A 394 8.15 -9.40 12.58
C ARG A 394 7.23 -8.94 13.70
N VAL A 395 5.95 -9.25 13.62
CA VAL A 395 4.96 -8.95 14.65
C VAL A 395 4.29 -10.27 15.05
N PRO A 396 4.21 -10.61 16.35
CA PRO A 396 3.56 -11.82 16.82
C PRO A 396 2.15 -11.96 16.26
N PHE A 397 1.73 -13.17 15.92
CA PHE A 397 0.45 -13.41 15.27
C PHE A 397 -0.76 -13.01 16.13
N ASP A 398 -0.61 -13.00 17.43
CA ASP A 398 -1.62 -12.60 18.43
C ASP A 398 -1.54 -11.11 18.81
N ASP A 399 -0.74 -10.32 18.10
CA ASP A 399 -0.63 -8.87 18.29
C ASP A 399 -1.05 -8.10 17.02
N TRP A 400 -1.31 -6.81 17.15
CA TRP A 400 -1.66 -5.92 16.06
C TRP A 400 -0.44 -5.50 15.26
N VAL A 401 -0.56 -5.44 13.94
CA VAL A 401 0.53 -5.02 13.05
C VAL A 401 0.98 -3.60 13.33
N ILE A 402 0.06 -2.73 13.73
CA ILE A 402 0.35 -1.34 14.10
C ILE A 402 1.34 -1.22 15.27
N ASN A 403 1.55 -2.30 16.02
CA ASN A 403 2.54 -2.37 17.10
C ASN A 403 3.95 -2.71 16.60
N TYR A 404 4.20 -2.70 15.28
CA TYR A 404 5.47 -3.04 14.65
C TYR A 404 6.69 -2.44 15.36
N ASN A 405 6.65 -1.14 15.70
CA ASN A 405 7.75 -0.45 16.37
C ASN A 405 8.08 -0.98 17.77
N GLN A 406 7.21 -1.80 18.38
CA GLN A 406 7.46 -2.43 19.68
C GLN A 406 8.24 -3.74 19.54
N PHE A 407 8.17 -4.39 18.38
CA PHE A 407 8.78 -5.69 18.13
C PHE A 407 10.03 -5.60 17.26
N VAL A 408 10.09 -4.62 16.37
CA VAL A 408 11.20 -4.41 15.45
C VAL A 408 12.02 -3.20 15.88
N TYR A 409 13.31 -3.40 16.05
CA TYR A 409 14.21 -2.36 16.54
C TYR A 409 15.05 -1.80 15.41
N GLN A 410 15.00 -0.47 15.23
CA GLN A 410 15.91 0.27 14.35
C GLN A 410 15.91 -0.24 12.90
N ASP A 411 14.76 -0.68 12.39
CA ASP A 411 14.58 -0.83 10.95
C ASP A 411 14.70 0.57 10.31
N ALA A 412 15.30 0.65 9.13
CA ALA A 412 15.48 1.93 8.43
C ALA A 412 14.15 2.64 8.15
N TRP A 413 13.06 1.90 8.13
CA TRP A 413 11.69 2.40 7.93
C TRP A 413 10.80 1.92 9.08
N MET A 414 10.60 2.78 10.04
CA MET A 414 9.68 2.55 11.16
C MET A 414 8.32 3.21 10.86
N MET A 415 7.29 2.80 11.58
CA MET A 415 5.97 3.42 11.45
C MET A 415 5.97 4.83 12.04
N PRO A 416 5.36 5.82 11.36
CA PRO A 416 5.22 7.17 11.89
C PRO A 416 4.42 7.19 13.19
N PHE A 417 4.67 8.17 14.05
CA PHE A 417 3.99 8.36 15.34
C PHE A 417 2.45 8.54 15.21
N TRP A 418 1.96 8.83 14.02
CA TRP A 418 0.55 9.07 13.75
C TRP A 418 -0.34 7.95 14.28
N TRP A 419 0.04 6.71 13.98
CA TRP A 419 -0.78 5.54 14.26
C TRP A 419 -0.96 5.28 15.76
N PRO A 420 0.09 5.17 16.59
CA PRO A 420 -0.10 5.03 18.02
C PRO A 420 -0.81 6.25 18.62
N LYS A 421 -0.59 7.46 18.07
CA LYS A 421 -1.25 8.67 18.56
C LYS A 421 -2.74 8.72 18.22
N LEU A 422 -3.13 8.34 17.00
CA LEU A 422 -4.53 8.24 16.58
C LEU A 422 -5.31 7.16 17.36
N LEU A 423 -4.64 6.10 17.82
CA LEU A 423 -5.27 5.07 18.64
C LEU A 423 -5.53 5.49 20.10
N GLU A 424 -4.97 6.62 20.54
CA GLU A 424 -5.30 7.20 21.86
C GLU A 424 -6.67 7.86 21.87
N ASP A 425 -7.22 8.26 20.72
CA ASP A 425 -8.54 8.88 20.51
C ASP A 425 -9.63 7.86 20.25
#